data_1e00361cabf89cff65881f51c0255965
#
_entry.id   1e00361cabf89cff65881f51c0255965
#
_cell.length_a   1.000
_cell.length_b   1.000
_cell.length_c   1.000
_cell.angle_alpha   90.00
_cell.angle_beta   90.00
_cell.angle_gamma   90.00
#
_symmetry.space_group_name_H-M   'P 1'
#
loop_
_entity.id
_entity.type
_entity.pdbx_description
1 polymer ?
#
loop_
_entity_poly.entity_id
_entity_poly.type
_entity_poly.pdbx_seq_one_letter_code
_entity_poly.pdbx_strand_id
1 'polypeptide(L)'
;IIIDPTNSKSIYVSAPGPLWSSSKHRGLCHSKDGGKSWNKILYVDEETGCADIAMSPTNSNVLLASFWKFRRQPFSFNSGGSTSALYKSIDGGKTWKKIEAGLPEGDLGRIVVTINPSKPKEVLAIVEAKVPGLYQSQDEGDTWTKLASTDNITARPFYFSTLEFDPKDPKRVYRPAFDFQYSIDGGYAWSNTIIGDVVPHADHHALWINPNNTNTLYLGTDGGVYVSQNKGISWSFLNN
;
A
#
# COMPACT_ATOMS: atom_id res chain seq x y z
N ILE A 1 -5.50 -1.20 -7.62
CA ILE A 1 -6.89 -1.08 -8.13
C ILE A 1 -7.83 -1.29 -6.97
N ILE A 2 -8.84 -0.43 -6.82
CA ILE A 2 -9.90 -0.58 -5.81
C ILE A 2 -11.25 -0.50 -6.50
N ILE A 3 -12.14 -1.42 -6.14
CA ILE A 3 -13.55 -1.41 -6.55
C ILE A 3 -14.38 -1.00 -5.35
N ASP A 4 -15.29 -0.05 -5.53
CA ASP A 4 -16.22 0.36 -4.49
C ASP A 4 -17.11 -0.84 -4.09
N PRO A 5 -17.07 -1.29 -2.82
CA PRO A 5 -17.82 -2.47 -2.39
C PRO A 5 -19.35 -2.27 -2.47
N THR A 6 -19.81 -1.01 -2.53
CA THR A 6 -21.24 -0.68 -2.65
C THR A 6 -21.69 -0.46 -4.09
N ASN A 7 -20.72 -0.26 -5.02
CA ASN A 7 -20.99 -0.01 -6.43
C ASN A 7 -19.88 -0.57 -7.32
N SER A 8 -20.00 -1.79 -7.80
CA SER A 8 -19.01 -2.48 -8.62
C SER A 8 -18.67 -1.79 -9.96
N LYS A 9 -19.44 -0.80 -10.38
CA LYS A 9 -19.13 0.03 -11.54
C LYS A 9 -18.15 1.16 -11.24
N SER A 10 -17.98 1.51 -9.96
CA SER A 10 -17.05 2.52 -9.49
C SER A 10 -15.69 1.87 -9.21
N ILE A 11 -14.70 2.15 -10.05
CA ILE A 11 -13.37 1.52 -10.02
C ILE A 11 -12.31 2.61 -10.03
N TYR A 12 -11.37 2.55 -9.08
CA TYR A 12 -10.22 3.44 -9.00
C TYR A 12 -8.94 2.70 -9.39
N VAL A 13 -8.11 3.32 -10.20
CA VAL A 13 -6.83 2.75 -10.67
C VAL A 13 -5.69 3.74 -10.45
N SER A 14 -4.72 3.30 -9.66
CA SER A 14 -3.44 3.99 -9.50
C SER A 14 -2.59 3.77 -10.77
N ALA A 15 -2.15 4.85 -11.38
CA ALA A 15 -1.27 4.84 -12.54
C ALA A 15 0.08 5.47 -12.18
N PRO A 16 1.07 4.68 -11.73
CA PRO A 16 2.40 5.20 -11.42
C PRO A 16 3.14 5.70 -12.67
N GLY A 17 2.84 5.13 -13.82
CA GLY A 17 3.44 5.48 -15.12
C GLY A 17 4.73 4.71 -15.41
N PRO A 18 5.40 5.04 -16.53
CA PRO A 18 6.60 4.34 -16.97
C PRO A 18 7.81 4.64 -16.08
N LEU A 19 8.72 3.65 -15.96
CA LEU A 19 9.94 3.75 -15.15
C LEU A 19 10.98 4.71 -15.78
N TRP A 20 11.06 4.72 -17.09
CA TRP A 20 12.17 5.27 -17.87
C TRP A 20 11.89 6.63 -18.51
N SER A 21 10.63 7.10 -18.44
CA SER A 21 10.23 8.34 -19.10
C SER A 21 9.19 9.12 -18.29
N SER A 22 9.06 10.40 -18.56
CA SER A 22 7.94 11.22 -18.13
C SER A 22 6.66 10.81 -18.86
N SER A 23 5.50 11.00 -18.26
CA SER A 23 4.24 10.64 -18.90
C SER A 23 3.06 11.43 -18.33
N LYS A 24 2.29 12.05 -19.22
CA LYS A 24 1.01 12.67 -18.88
C LYS A 24 -0.08 11.66 -18.49
N HIS A 25 0.19 10.37 -18.63
CA HIS A 25 -0.75 9.30 -18.26
C HIS A 25 -0.61 8.85 -16.79
N ARG A 26 0.33 9.42 -16.04
CA ARG A 26 0.43 9.24 -14.59
C ARG A 26 -0.79 9.81 -13.88
N GLY A 27 -1.08 9.34 -12.68
CA GLY A 27 -2.12 9.88 -11.83
C GLY A 27 -3.07 8.83 -11.27
N LEU A 28 -4.20 9.27 -10.78
CA LEU A 28 -5.29 8.44 -10.30
C LEU A 28 -6.47 8.55 -11.25
N CYS A 29 -6.94 7.42 -11.71
CA CYS A 29 -8.07 7.33 -12.63
C CYS A 29 -9.28 6.69 -11.97
N HIS A 30 -10.47 7.16 -12.33
CA HIS A 30 -11.75 6.64 -11.86
C HIS A 30 -12.67 6.31 -13.04
N SER A 31 -13.22 5.12 -13.02
CA SER A 31 -14.33 4.69 -13.87
C SER A 31 -15.62 4.65 -13.06
N LYS A 32 -16.73 5.07 -13.66
CA LYS A 32 -18.09 4.99 -13.11
C LYS A 32 -19.00 4.01 -13.83
N ASP A 33 -18.44 3.30 -14.81
CA ASP A 33 -19.19 2.45 -15.75
C ASP A 33 -18.62 1.03 -15.87
N GLY A 34 -17.86 0.59 -14.87
CA GLY A 34 -17.26 -0.74 -14.83
C GLY A 34 -16.03 -0.89 -15.72
N GLY A 35 -15.27 0.20 -15.90
CA GLY A 35 -14.02 0.20 -16.67
C GLY A 35 -14.17 0.51 -18.15
N LYS A 36 -15.36 0.86 -18.63
CA LYS A 36 -15.59 1.20 -20.04
C LYS A 36 -15.02 2.58 -20.41
N SER A 37 -15.11 3.54 -19.49
CA SER A 37 -14.48 4.85 -19.62
C SER A 37 -13.74 5.25 -18.34
N TRP A 38 -12.73 6.11 -18.50
CA TRP A 38 -11.84 6.52 -17.42
C TRP A 38 -11.63 8.02 -17.39
N ASN A 39 -11.76 8.60 -16.20
CA ASN A 39 -11.45 10.00 -15.95
C ASN A 39 -10.26 10.08 -14.98
N LYS A 40 -9.26 10.89 -15.30
CA LYS A 40 -8.18 11.21 -14.38
C LYS A 40 -8.70 12.20 -13.34
N ILE A 41 -8.75 11.78 -12.09
CA ILE A 41 -9.34 12.55 -10.97
C ILE A 41 -8.30 13.22 -10.07
N LEU A 42 -7.03 12.77 -10.15
CA LEU A 42 -5.90 13.45 -9.51
C LEU A 42 -4.66 13.30 -10.38
N TYR A 43 -3.99 14.41 -10.61
CA TYR A 43 -2.75 14.51 -11.38
C TYR A 43 -1.82 15.52 -10.73
N VAL A 44 -0.55 15.20 -10.61
CA VAL A 44 0.47 16.08 -10.04
C VAL A 44 1.36 16.64 -11.15
N ASP A 45 2.17 15.79 -11.78
CA ASP A 45 3.03 16.14 -12.91
C ASP A 45 3.39 14.89 -13.73
N GLU A 46 4.22 15.07 -14.78
CA GLU A 46 4.62 13.98 -15.68
C GLU A 46 5.66 13.02 -15.07
N GLU A 47 6.25 13.33 -13.90
CA GLU A 47 7.23 12.52 -13.21
C GLU A 47 6.68 11.83 -11.96
N THR A 48 5.52 12.28 -11.46
CA THR A 48 4.91 11.84 -10.21
C THR A 48 3.60 11.11 -10.50
N GLY A 49 3.53 9.83 -10.20
CA GLY A 49 2.35 9.01 -10.43
C GLY A 49 1.71 8.49 -9.15
N CYS A 50 0.47 8.04 -9.23
CA CYS A 50 -0.20 7.40 -8.12
C CYS A 50 0.41 6.01 -7.90
N ALA A 51 0.98 5.77 -6.71
CA ALA A 51 1.63 4.51 -6.35
C ALA A 51 0.69 3.57 -5.62
N ASP A 52 -0.17 4.12 -4.77
CA ASP A 52 -1.09 3.33 -3.96
C ASP A 52 -2.40 4.09 -3.69
N ILE A 53 -3.47 3.34 -3.39
CA ILE A 53 -4.77 3.89 -3.04
C ILE A 53 -5.46 2.98 -2.01
N ALA A 54 -6.04 3.59 -0.98
CA ALA A 54 -6.88 2.92 0.00
C ALA A 54 -8.26 3.60 0.07
N MET A 55 -9.30 2.80 0.28
CA MET A 55 -10.69 3.25 0.45
C MET A 55 -11.17 2.85 1.84
N SER A 56 -11.86 3.76 2.52
CA SER A 56 -12.48 3.45 3.81
C SER A 56 -13.52 2.34 3.64
N PRO A 57 -13.45 1.28 4.46
CA PRO A 57 -14.36 0.14 4.35
C PRO A 57 -15.81 0.46 4.72
N THR A 58 -16.05 1.58 5.39
CA THR A 58 -17.38 2.01 5.85
C THR A 58 -17.92 3.22 5.10
N ASN A 59 -17.07 3.92 4.33
CA ASN A 59 -17.47 5.10 3.58
C ASN A 59 -16.63 5.23 2.29
N SER A 60 -17.15 4.79 1.17
CA SER A 60 -16.45 4.84 -0.13
C SER A 60 -16.12 6.26 -0.64
N ASN A 61 -16.64 7.30 0.02
CA ASN A 61 -16.22 8.68 -0.28
C ASN A 61 -14.87 9.05 0.32
N VAL A 62 -14.40 8.30 1.34
CA VAL A 62 -13.10 8.54 1.98
C VAL A 62 -12.04 7.70 1.29
N LEU A 63 -11.09 8.38 0.66
CA LEU A 63 -9.99 7.80 -0.10
C LEU A 63 -8.65 8.40 0.35
N LEU A 64 -7.63 7.57 0.42
CA LEU A 64 -6.24 7.98 0.57
C LEU A 64 -5.48 7.54 -0.68
N ALA A 65 -4.73 8.45 -1.30
CA ALA A 65 -3.94 8.16 -2.48
C ALA A 65 -2.50 8.66 -2.30
N SER A 66 -1.53 7.78 -2.47
CA SER A 66 -0.12 8.14 -2.44
C SER A 66 0.40 8.44 -3.83
N PHE A 67 1.18 9.50 -3.94
CA PHE A 67 1.86 9.88 -5.16
C PHE A 67 3.36 9.80 -4.96
N TRP A 68 4.05 9.29 -5.95
CA TRP A 68 5.48 8.99 -5.92
C TRP A 68 6.18 9.49 -7.17
N LYS A 69 7.16 10.36 -6.96
CA LYS A 69 8.11 10.78 -7.99
C LYS A 69 9.22 9.77 -8.10
N PHE A 70 9.46 9.23 -9.28
CA PHE A 70 10.53 8.27 -9.51
C PHE A 70 11.03 8.29 -10.95
N ARG A 71 12.29 7.92 -11.10
CA ARG A 71 12.93 7.79 -12.41
C ARG A 71 14.01 6.72 -12.36
N ARG A 72 14.01 5.82 -13.33
CA ARG A 72 15.11 4.89 -13.55
C ARG A 72 15.94 5.32 -14.76
N GLN A 73 17.25 5.15 -14.65
CA GLN A 73 18.23 5.30 -15.72
C GLN A 73 19.15 4.08 -15.70
N PRO A 74 19.90 3.77 -16.80
CA PRO A 74 20.78 2.59 -16.84
C PRO A 74 21.79 2.52 -15.69
N PHE A 75 22.23 3.68 -15.20
CA PHE A 75 23.28 3.83 -14.19
C PHE A 75 22.81 4.46 -12.87
N SER A 76 21.55 4.84 -12.77
CA SER A 76 21.00 5.47 -11.58
C SER A 76 19.52 5.17 -11.38
N PHE A 77 19.09 5.37 -10.14
CA PHE A 77 17.73 5.25 -9.75
C PHE A 77 17.39 6.39 -8.78
N ASN A 78 16.33 7.12 -9.07
CA ASN A 78 15.80 8.15 -8.19
C ASN A 78 14.43 7.72 -7.65
N SER A 79 14.34 7.64 -6.32
CA SER A 79 13.09 7.39 -5.60
C SER A 79 12.83 8.59 -4.70
N GLY A 80 11.70 9.26 -4.94
CA GLY A 80 11.28 10.40 -4.17
C GLY A 80 11.55 11.76 -4.82
N GLY A 81 10.98 12.77 -4.18
CA GLY A 81 11.07 14.17 -4.54
C GLY A 81 9.97 15.01 -3.93
N SER A 82 10.06 16.32 -4.09
CA SER A 82 9.15 17.31 -3.47
C SER A 82 7.68 17.18 -3.87
N THR A 83 7.39 16.47 -4.96
CA THR A 83 6.03 16.23 -5.46
C THR A 83 5.45 14.90 -5.00
N SER A 84 6.25 14.03 -4.36
CA SER A 84 5.72 12.84 -3.68
C SER A 84 4.92 13.26 -2.44
N ALA A 85 3.73 12.71 -2.28
CA ALA A 85 2.85 13.08 -1.17
C ALA A 85 1.72 12.06 -0.96
N LEU A 86 1.08 12.15 0.19
CA LEU A 86 -0.19 11.52 0.49
C LEU A 86 -1.32 12.52 0.31
N TYR A 87 -2.40 12.10 -0.32
CA TYR A 87 -3.61 12.90 -0.54
C TYR A 87 -4.82 12.19 0.05
N LYS A 88 -5.76 12.96 0.59
CA LYS A 88 -7.05 12.49 1.10
C LYS A 88 -8.20 13.15 0.34
N SER A 89 -9.21 12.36 0.01
CA SER A 89 -10.52 12.81 -0.44
C SER A 89 -11.60 12.36 0.55
N ILE A 90 -12.65 13.15 0.71
CA ILE A 90 -13.84 12.81 1.51
C ILE A 90 -15.13 12.87 0.69
N ASP A 91 -15.00 13.00 -0.63
CA ASP A 91 -16.13 13.22 -1.56
C ASP A 91 -16.07 12.27 -2.79
N GLY A 92 -15.43 11.11 -2.63
CA GLY A 92 -15.29 10.10 -3.69
C GLY A 92 -14.33 10.52 -4.80
N GLY A 93 -13.31 11.29 -4.45
CA GLY A 93 -12.25 11.71 -5.37
C GLY A 93 -12.58 12.93 -6.23
N LYS A 94 -13.62 13.72 -5.87
CA LYS A 94 -13.93 14.97 -6.56
C LYS A 94 -12.95 16.07 -6.17
N THR A 95 -12.58 16.13 -4.88
CA THR A 95 -11.56 17.04 -4.35
C THR A 95 -10.54 16.28 -3.51
N TRP A 96 -9.32 16.82 -3.46
CA TRP A 96 -8.18 16.19 -2.78
C TRP A 96 -7.43 17.22 -1.95
N LYS A 97 -7.09 16.84 -0.72
CA LYS A 97 -6.23 17.60 0.19
C LYS A 97 -4.91 16.88 0.36
N LYS A 98 -3.79 17.59 0.18
CA LYS A 98 -2.47 17.09 0.53
C LYS A 98 -2.36 16.94 2.04
N ILE A 99 -1.84 15.82 2.50
CA ILE A 99 -1.64 15.50 3.92
C ILE A 99 -0.16 15.67 4.25
N GLU A 100 0.13 16.46 5.28
CA GLU A 100 1.48 16.76 5.75
C GLU A 100 1.62 16.60 7.26
N ALA A 101 0.53 16.74 8.01
CA ALA A 101 0.55 16.77 9.47
C ALA A 101 1.06 15.45 10.08
N GLY A 102 2.26 15.51 10.68
CA GLY A 102 2.92 14.38 11.35
C GLY A 102 3.64 13.41 10.43
N LEU A 103 3.60 13.62 9.11
CA LEU A 103 4.47 12.92 8.16
C LEU A 103 5.88 13.54 8.15
N PRO A 104 6.92 12.83 7.64
CA PRO A 104 8.26 13.38 7.54
C PRO A 104 8.31 14.67 6.71
N GLU A 105 9.13 15.60 7.14
CA GLU A 105 9.42 16.80 6.37
C GLU A 105 10.39 16.51 5.22
N GLY A 106 10.32 17.33 4.17
CA GLY A 106 11.19 17.27 2.99
C GLY A 106 10.69 16.30 1.92
N ASP A 107 11.62 15.80 1.13
CA ASP A 107 11.30 14.90 0.02
C ASP A 107 10.86 13.53 0.52
N LEU A 108 9.69 13.10 0.07
CA LEU A 108 9.16 11.76 0.32
C LEU A 108 9.42 10.86 -0.89
N GLY A 109 9.61 9.58 -0.62
CA GLY A 109 9.65 8.53 -1.62
C GLY A 109 8.30 7.83 -1.77
N ARG A 110 8.35 6.51 -1.92
CA ARG A 110 7.15 5.70 -2.02
C ARG A 110 6.42 5.63 -0.68
N ILE A 111 5.10 5.81 -0.73
CA ILE A 111 4.21 5.65 0.41
C ILE A 111 3.23 4.53 0.08
N VAL A 112 3.03 3.63 1.03
CA VAL A 112 1.97 2.60 0.99
C VAL A 112 1.04 2.83 2.16
N VAL A 113 -0.25 2.71 1.93
CA VAL A 113 -1.26 3.02 2.93
C VAL A 113 -2.30 1.91 3.02
N THR A 114 -2.67 1.53 4.25
CA THR A 114 -3.75 0.58 4.50
C THR A 114 -4.65 1.07 5.62
N ILE A 115 -5.97 0.90 5.43
CA ILE A 115 -6.99 1.30 6.40
C ILE A 115 -7.47 0.07 7.14
N ASN A 116 -7.55 0.15 8.48
CA ASN A 116 -8.02 -0.95 9.30
C ASN A 116 -9.50 -1.26 9.02
N PRO A 117 -9.83 -2.46 8.50
CA PRO A 117 -11.20 -2.79 8.12
C PRO A 117 -12.21 -2.74 9.27
N SER A 118 -11.77 -3.04 10.50
CA SER A 118 -12.61 -3.05 11.69
C SER A 118 -12.63 -1.71 12.42
N LYS A 119 -11.65 -0.84 12.14
CA LYS A 119 -11.48 0.47 12.78
C LYS A 119 -11.05 1.51 11.73
N PRO A 120 -11.95 2.02 10.90
CA PRO A 120 -11.60 2.86 9.75
C PRO A 120 -10.83 4.14 10.07
N LYS A 121 -10.89 4.62 11.32
CA LYS A 121 -10.08 5.75 11.78
C LYS A 121 -8.60 5.40 11.93
N GLU A 122 -8.29 4.12 12.10
CA GLU A 122 -6.93 3.63 12.22
C GLU A 122 -6.39 3.30 10.84
N VAL A 123 -5.33 4.00 10.47
CA VAL A 123 -4.65 3.86 9.18
C VAL A 123 -3.16 3.68 9.44
N LEU A 124 -2.53 2.79 8.70
CA LEU A 124 -1.08 2.63 8.71
C LEU A 124 -0.49 3.04 7.37
N ALA A 125 0.69 3.64 7.41
CA ALA A 125 1.47 3.97 6.23
C ALA A 125 2.95 3.66 6.42
N ILE A 126 3.56 2.97 5.45
CA ILE A 126 5.01 2.92 5.30
C ILE A 126 5.41 4.12 4.46
N VAL A 127 6.30 4.94 4.97
CA VAL A 127 6.77 6.17 4.31
C VAL A 127 8.26 6.09 4.05
N GLU A 128 8.65 6.07 2.79
CA GLU A 128 10.03 6.27 2.37
C GLU A 128 10.38 7.76 2.46
N ALA A 129 11.43 8.07 3.21
CA ALA A 129 11.93 9.42 3.43
C ALA A 129 13.40 9.36 3.85
N LYS A 130 14.05 10.50 4.06
CA LYS A 130 15.40 10.56 4.65
C LYS A 130 15.48 9.79 5.97
N VAL A 131 14.42 9.86 6.79
CA VAL A 131 14.22 9.03 7.99
C VAL A 131 12.93 8.26 7.77
N PRO A 132 13.00 7.05 7.21
CA PRO A 132 11.81 6.28 6.89
C PRO A 132 11.11 5.76 8.14
N GLY A 133 9.90 5.26 7.98
CA GLY A 133 9.18 4.67 9.10
C GLY A 133 7.80 4.16 8.77
N LEU A 134 7.23 3.49 9.76
CA LEU A 134 5.82 3.17 9.85
C LEU A 134 5.12 4.29 10.61
N TYR A 135 4.05 4.80 10.05
CA TYR A 135 3.24 5.87 10.60
C TYR A 135 1.83 5.37 10.82
N GLN A 136 1.22 5.83 11.92
CA GLN A 136 -0.18 5.56 12.26
C GLN A 136 -0.98 6.86 12.29
N SER A 137 -2.17 6.81 11.73
CA SER A 137 -3.23 7.78 11.95
C SER A 137 -4.35 7.14 12.77
N GLN A 138 -5.04 7.94 13.58
CA GLN A 138 -6.25 7.56 14.32
C GLN A 138 -7.46 8.43 13.98
N ASP A 139 -7.35 9.21 12.90
CA ASP A 139 -8.35 10.18 12.43
C ASP A 139 -8.59 10.07 10.90
N GLU A 140 -8.56 8.83 10.38
CA GLU A 140 -8.76 8.52 8.95
C GLU A 140 -7.71 9.13 8.03
N GLY A 141 -6.48 9.34 8.52
CA GLY A 141 -5.36 9.84 7.73
C GLY A 141 -5.21 11.36 7.71
N ASP A 142 -5.88 12.11 8.59
CA ASP A 142 -5.71 13.56 8.66
C ASP A 142 -4.40 13.95 9.36
N THR A 143 -4.04 13.23 10.45
CA THR A 143 -2.78 13.44 11.17
C THR A 143 -2.07 12.11 11.42
N TRP A 144 -0.74 12.16 11.53
CA TRP A 144 0.11 10.97 11.61
C TRP A 144 1.09 11.05 12.76
N THR A 145 1.36 9.90 13.35
CA THR A 145 2.39 9.72 14.37
C THR A 145 3.30 8.57 13.96
N LYS A 146 4.60 8.77 14.04
CA LYS A 146 5.55 7.70 13.75
C LYS A 146 5.42 6.62 14.83
N LEU A 147 5.17 5.39 14.40
CA LEU A 147 5.32 4.20 15.24
C LEU A 147 6.80 3.88 15.43
N ALA A 148 7.11 2.85 16.19
CA ALA A 148 8.48 2.44 16.42
C ALA A 148 9.28 2.36 15.11
N SER A 149 10.57 2.71 15.20
CA SER A 149 11.51 2.48 14.09
C SER A 149 11.66 0.97 13.94
N THR A 150 11.17 0.42 12.84
CA THR A 150 11.50 -0.94 12.44
C THR A 150 12.66 -0.85 11.48
N ASP A 151 13.76 -1.52 11.81
CA ASP A 151 14.90 -1.63 10.89
C ASP A 151 14.42 -2.21 9.56
N ASN A 152 14.87 -1.62 8.46
CA ASN A 152 14.53 -2.05 7.10
C ASN A 152 13.03 -1.98 6.72
N ILE A 153 12.19 -1.16 7.41
CA ILE A 153 10.77 -1.02 7.05
C ILE A 153 10.58 -0.61 5.58
N THR A 154 11.51 0.11 5.03
CA THR A 154 11.55 0.55 3.62
C THR A 154 12.71 -0.10 2.85
N ALA A 155 13.08 -1.35 3.18
CA ALA A 155 14.08 -2.06 2.40
C ALA A 155 13.62 -2.21 0.95
N ARG A 156 14.38 -1.62 0.00
CA ARG A 156 14.08 -1.64 -1.43
C ARG A 156 12.65 -1.15 -1.77
N PRO A 157 12.21 0.03 -1.30
CA PRO A 157 10.80 0.48 -1.38
C PRO A 157 10.28 0.58 -2.81
N PHE A 158 11.19 0.75 -3.78
CA PHE A 158 10.87 0.76 -5.20
C PHE A 158 10.21 -0.54 -5.65
N TYR A 159 10.67 -1.68 -5.16
CA TYR A 159 10.19 -3.01 -5.56
C TYR A 159 9.15 -3.56 -4.60
N PHE A 160 9.39 -3.39 -3.30
CA PHE A 160 8.63 -4.06 -2.24
C PHE A 160 8.10 -3.04 -1.25
N SER A 161 6.83 -2.74 -1.34
CA SER A 161 6.13 -1.97 -0.33
C SER A 161 4.67 -2.40 -0.36
N THR A 162 4.33 -3.30 0.54
CA THR A 162 2.97 -3.79 0.73
C THR A 162 2.68 -3.83 2.22
N LEU A 163 1.48 -3.45 2.60
CA LEU A 163 1.00 -3.43 3.97
C LEU A 163 -0.49 -3.73 3.97
N GLU A 164 -0.90 -4.76 4.73
CA GLU A 164 -2.29 -5.21 4.73
C GLU A 164 -2.76 -5.56 6.14
N PHE A 165 -3.90 -5.03 6.56
CA PHE A 165 -4.58 -5.50 7.75
C PHE A 165 -5.30 -6.83 7.52
N ASP A 166 -5.31 -7.70 8.53
CA ASP A 166 -6.23 -8.83 8.57
C ASP A 166 -7.67 -8.31 8.65
N PRO A 167 -8.58 -8.70 7.74
CA PRO A 167 -9.94 -8.16 7.72
C PRO A 167 -10.80 -8.47 8.95
N LYS A 168 -10.38 -9.42 9.80
CA LYS A 168 -11.11 -9.82 11.02
C LYS A 168 -10.35 -9.58 12.31
N ASP A 169 -9.03 -9.33 12.24
CA ASP A 169 -8.19 -9.08 13.41
C ASP A 169 -7.55 -7.69 13.30
N PRO A 170 -8.10 -6.67 13.97
CA PRO A 170 -7.64 -5.29 13.84
C PRO A 170 -6.23 -5.05 14.35
N LYS A 171 -5.63 -6.01 15.06
CA LYS A 171 -4.25 -5.93 15.54
C LYS A 171 -3.27 -6.66 14.64
N ARG A 172 -3.76 -7.50 13.73
CA ARG A 172 -2.89 -8.24 12.83
C ARG A 172 -2.66 -7.47 11.55
N VAL A 173 -1.38 -7.28 11.25
CA VAL A 173 -0.91 -6.58 10.05
C VAL A 173 0.14 -7.44 9.38
N TYR A 174 0.09 -7.50 8.06
CA TYR A 174 1.06 -8.21 7.24
C TYR A 174 1.88 -7.23 6.41
N ARG A 175 3.14 -7.51 6.28
CA ARG A 175 4.10 -6.79 5.45
C ARG A 175 4.86 -7.78 4.59
N PRO A 176 4.33 -8.16 3.45
CA PRO A 176 5.10 -8.83 2.42
C PRO A 176 6.05 -7.81 1.77
N ALA A 177 7.34 -8.11 1.80
CA ALA A 177 8.40 -7.26 1.27
C ALA A 177 9.51 -8.16 0.71
N PHE A 178 10.80 -7.90 1.04
CA PHE A 178 11.87 -8.85 0.77
C PHE A 178 11.61 -10.17 1.50
N ASP A 179 11.22 -10.07 2.79
CA ASP A 179 10.77 -11.18 3.61
C ASP A 179 9.30 -10.98 4.01
N PHE A 180 8.61 -12.09 4.30
CA PHE A 180 7.27 -12.04 4.86
C PHE A 180 7.34 -11.70 6.35
N GLN A 181 6.67 -10.64 6.74
CA GLN A 181 6.57 -10.21 8.12
C GLN A 181 5.12 -10.01 8.53
N TYR A 182 4.84 -10.21 9.80
CA TYR A 182 3.54 -9.95 10.39
C TYR A 182 3.68 -9.33 11.79
N SER A 183 2.70 -8.53 12.14
CA SER A 183 2.49 -7.98 13.48
C SER A 183 1.19 -8.53 14.07
N ILE A 184 1.12 -8.63 15.40
CA ILE A 184 -0.09 -9.02 16.15
C ILE A 184 -0.52 -7.95 17.16
N ASP A 185 0.14 -6.81 17.11
CA ASP A 185 -0.08 -5.68 18.05
C ASP A 185 -0.34 -4.34 17.35
N GLY A 186 -0.73 -4.37 16.06
CA GLY A 186 -1.04 -3.18 15.29
C GLY A 186 0.18 -2.50 14.65
N GLY A 187 1.28 -3.23 14.48
CA GLY A 187 2.48 -2.72 13.82
C GLY A 187 3.59 -2.27 14.77
N TYR A 188 3.43 -2.42 16.08
CA TYR A 188 4.47 -2.04 17.05
C TYR A 188 5.64 -3.03 17.09
N ALA A 189 5.36 -4.33 16.98
CA ALA A 189 6.38 -5.37 16.86
C ALA A 189 6.13 -6.25 15.64
N TRP A 190 7.20 -6.72 15.02
CA TRP A 190 7.16 -7.52 13.80
C TRP A 190 7.89 -8.84 13.97
N SER A 191 7.31 -9.90 13.42
CA SER A 191 7.89 -11.23 13.36
C SER A 191 8.00 -11.69 11.92
N ASN A 192 9.08 -12.41 11.62
CA ASN A 192 9.27 -13.13 10.36
C ASN A 192 9.34 -14.64 10.59
N THR A 193 8.82 -15.14 11.72
CA THR A 193 8.87 -16.57 12.06
C THR A 193 8.00 -17.36 11.13
N ILE A 194 8.62 -18.25 10.37
CA ILE A 194 7.99 -19.26 9.52
C ILE A 194 8.38 -20.64 10.08
N ILE A 195 7.40 -21.51 10.22
CA ILE A 195 7.58 -22.87 10.72
C ILE A 195 7.38 -23.85 9.56
N GLY A 196 8.24 -24.87 9.46
CA GLY A 196 8.20 -25.90 8.43
C GLY A 196 9.29 -25.74 7.37
N ASP A 197 9.30 -26.68 6.43
CA ASP A 197 10.38 -26.81 5.45
C ASP A 197 10.20 -25.89 4.22
N VAL A 198 9.00 -25.33 4.03
CA VAL A 198 8.70 -24.46 2.90
C VAL A 198 8.76 -23.01 3.35
N VAL A 199 9.82 -22.33 2.92
CA VAL A 199 9.97 -20.88 3.07
C VAL A 199 9.61 -20.24 1.73
N PRO A 200 8.68 -19.27 1.68
CA PRO A 200 8.39 -18.54 0.44
C PRO A 200 9.66 -17.92 -0.13
N HIS A 201 9.81 -17.99 -1.46
CA HIS A 201 10.87 -17.29 -2.14
C HIS A 201 10.80 -15.79 -1.79
N ALA A 202 11.95 -15.16 -1.61
CA ALA A 202 12.01 -13.72 -1.37
C ALA A 202 11.33 -12.90 -2.50
N ASP A 203 11.27 -11.59 -2.30
CA ASP A 203 10.68 -10.64 -3.25
C ASP A 203 9.17 -10.85 -3.42
N HIS A 204 8.44 -10.43 -2.38
CA HIS A 204 6.99 -10.57 -2.29
C HIS A 204 6.29 -9.36 -2.93
N HIS A 205 5.41 -9.62 -3.89
CA HIS A 205 4.74 -8.58 -4.68
C HIS A 205 3.24 -8.44 -4.41
N ALA A 206 2.61 -9.50 -3.93
CA ALA A 206 1.17 -9.52 -3.68
C ALA A 206 0.82 -10.41 -2.49
N LEU A 207 -0.12 -9.96 -1.69
CA LEU A 207 -0.77 -10.72 -0.63
C LEU A 207 -2.28 -10.62 -0.81
N TRP A 208 -2.95 -11.76 -0.74
CA TRP A 208 -4.40 -11.80 -0.62
C TRP A 208 -4.79 -12.59 0.62
N ILE A 209 -5.67 -12.02 1.42
CA ILE A 209 -6.21 -12.59 2.65
C ILE A 209 -7.65 -12.98 2.39
N ASN A 210 -8.02 -14.25 2.64
CA ASN A 210 -9.40 -14.69 2.46
C ASN A 210 -10.32 -14.00 3.50
N PRO A 211 -11.23 -13.11 3.09
CA PRO A 211 -12.06 -12.36 4.04
C PRO A 211 -13.06 -13.25 4.79
N ASN A 212 -13.37 -14.43 4.28
CA ASN A 212 -14.25 -15.39 4.96
C ASN A 212 -13.49 -16.24 5.98
N ASN A 213 -12.23 -16.57 5.71
CA ASN A 213 -11.35 -17.36 6.57
C ASN A 213 -9.94 -16.78 6.57
N THR A 214 -9.64 -15.84 7.46
CA THR A 214 -8.36 -15.11 7.50
C THR A 214 -7.16 -15.97 7.92
N ASN A 215 -7.34 -17.26 8.21
CA ASN A 215 -6.22 -18.19 8.29
C ASN A 215 -5.61 -18.46 6.93
N THR A 216 -6.38 -18.28 5.85
CA THR A 216 -5.94 -18.57 4.48
C THR A 216 -5.37 -17.33 3.82
N LEU A 217 -4.09 -17.40 3.46
CA LEU A 217 -3.35 -16.36 2.74
C LEU A 217 -2.81 -16.92 1.44
N TYR A 218 -2.78 -16.09 0.39
CA TYR A 218 -2.05 -16.36 -0.84
C TYR A 218 -0.98 -15.30 -1.02
N LEU A 219 0.25 -15.73 -1.24
CA LEU A 219 1.42 -14.87 -1.39
C LEU A 219 2.04 -15.08 -2.77
N GLY A 220 2.12 -14.01 -3.55
CA GLY A 220 2.81 -13.97 -4.85
C GLY A 220 4.23 -13.43 -4.69
N THR A 221 5.20 -14.17 -5.19
CA THR A 221 6.63 -13.86 -5.13
C THR A 221 7.28 -14.05 -6.50
N ASP A 222 8.55 -13.66 -6.66
CA ASP A 222 9.33 -13.97 -7.87
C ASP A 222 9.47 -15.48 -8.12
N GLY A 223 9.39 -16.29 -7.07
CA GLY A 223 9.46 -17.76 -7.16
C GLY A 223 8.13 -18.45 -7.41
N GLY A 224 7.01 -17.73 -7.44
CA GLY A 224 5.67 -18.29 -7.68
C GLY A 224 4.67 -17.97 -6.56
N VAL A 225 3.63 -18.79 -6.44
CA VAL A 225 2.53 -18.57 -5.51
C VAL A 225 2.60 -19.55 -4.34
N TYR A 226 2.43 -19.04 -3.15
CA TYR A 226 2.40 -19.81 -1.91
C TYR A 226 1.04 -19.63 -1.22
N VAL A 227 0.60 -20.68 -0.51
CA VAL A 227 -0.61 -20.63 0.32
C VAL A 227 -0.25 -20.96 1.77
N SER A 228 -0.82 -20.19 2.68
CA SER A 228 -0.82 -20.47 4.12
C SER A 228 -2.25 -20.75 4.57
N GLN A 229 -2.42 -21.68 5.50
CA GLN A 229 -3.69 -22.03 6.15
C GLN A 229 -3.71 -21.63 7.63
N ASN A 230 -2.68 -20.91 8.09
CA ASN A 230 -2.47 -20.56 9.50
C ASN A 230 -1.87 -19.16 9.67
N LYS A 231 -2.40 -18.20 8.89
CA LYS A 231 -2.03 -16.77 9.00
C LYS A 231 -0.55 -16.46 8.73
N GLY A 232 0.08 -17.21 7.81
CA GLY A 232 1.46 -17.00 7.40
C GLY A 232 2.52 -17.67 8.28
N ILE A 233 2.12 -18.50 9.26
CA ILE A 233 3.08 -19.21 10.13
C ILE A 233 3.77 -20.34 9.37
N SER A 234 3.05 -21.06 8.49
CA SER A 234 3.63 -22.03 7.56
C SER A 234 3.03 -21.89 6.18
N TRP A 235 3.76 -22.40 5.19
CA TRP A 235 3.42 -22.21 3.79
C TRP A 235 3.51 -23.50 3.00
N SER A 236 2.72 -23.59 1.95
CA SER A 236 2.84 -24.61 0.91
C SER A 236 3.03 -23.92 -0.43
N PHE A 237 3.95 -24.43 -1.24
CA PHE A 237 4.16 -23.94 -2.60
C PHE A 237 3.07 -24.49 -3.53
N LEU A 238 2.42 -23.62 -4.27
CA LEU A 238 1.45 -24.01 -5.30
C LEU A 238 2.21 -24.23 -6.60
N ASN A 239 2.67 -25.45 -6.79
CA ASN A 239 3.32 -25.88 -8.01
C ASN A 239 2.26 -26.48 -8.95
N ASN A 240 2.22 -26.00 -10.20
CA ASN A 240 1.41 -26.57 -11.25
C ASN A 240 2.17 -27.64 -12.02
#